data_4ee51e8d9b0f77c64f3fb08917a56214
#
_entry.id   4ee51e8d9b0f77c64f3fb08917a56214
#
_cell.length_a   1.000
_cell.length_b   1.000
_cell.length_c   1.000
_cell.angle_alpha   90.00
_cell.angle_beta   90.00
_cell.angle_gamma   90.00
#
_symmetry.space_group_name_H-M   'P 1'
#
loop_
_entity.id
_entity.type
_entity.pdbx_description
1 polymer ?
#
loop_
_entity_poly.entity_id
_entity_poly.type
_entity_poly.pdbx_seq_one_letter_code
_entity_poly.pdbx_strand_id
1 'polypeptide(L)'
;MAKLNPKSLNLQGSRGGMPDITPEDVAGALGLACSRGPGPRLAVLVVALRWWPGLMDGVQKTVGHRTIVHHINTRDRAANGRPLRKAVVEKIPIEAPAESPSFRFVAQIVATKLHGRFSRHYRAESTPRARGDIQPRLPDGLYARVTNPVTAAAWARVVIAEFRHPRHCTTCTPWGRAGQVPVPVEEHGKVIEVRWDTCPNCAGAGALSWGSGRRAQALGIRRQDFANHMADTHEAALTLLRELEWRGVRFIKRCL
;
A
#
# COMPACT_ATOMS: atom_id res chain seq x y z
N MET A 1 -11.16 -28.91 -13.03
CA MET A 1 -9.93 -28.70 -12.24
C MET A 1 -8.83 -28.25 -13.17
N ALA A 2 -8.43 -26.98 -13.09
CA ALA A 2 -7.29 -26.50 -13.84
C ALA A 2 -6.02 -27.17 -13.32
N LYS A 3 -5.32 -27.90 -14.17
CA LYS A 3 -4.01 -28.47 -13.84
C LYS A 3 -3.01 -27.32 -13.76
N LEU A 4 -2.63 -26.94 -12.54
CA LEU A 4 -1.56 -25.98 -12.34
C LEU A 4 -0.27 -26.55 -12.90
N ASN A 5 0.39 -25.73 -13.68
CA ASN A 5 1.74 -26.04 -14.13
C ASN A 5 2.69 -25.95 -12.92
N PRO A 6 3.28 -27.07 -12.44
CA PRO A 6 4.14 -27.06 -11.25
C PRO A 6 5.41 -26.20 -11.41
N LYS A 7 5.74 -25.78 -12.63
CA LYS A 7 6.84 -24.85 -12.88
C LYS A 7 6.51 -23.40 -12.48
N SER A 8 5.23 -23.08 -12.31
CA SER A 8 4.77 -21.74 -11.97
C SER A 8 4.92 -21.37 -10.48
N LEU A 9 5.35 -22.30 -9.65
CA LEU A 9 5.37 -22.13 -8.20
C LEU A 9 6.74 -21.76 -7.61
N ASN A 10 7.64 -21.18 -8.39
CA ASN A 10 8.97 -20.82 -7.94
C ASN A 10 8.94 -19.51 -7.13
N LEU A 11 8.63 -19.61 -5.85
CA LEU A 11 8.67 -18.46 -4.91
C LEU A 11 10.06 -17.85 -4.74
N GLN A 12 11.12 -18.56 -5.12
CA GLN A 12 12.48 -18.04 -5.02
C GLN A 12 12.77 -16.99 -6.10
N GLY A 13 12.04 -17.02 -7.24
CA GLY A 13 12.13 -16.00 -8.29
C GLY A 13 11.48 -14.66 -7.92
N SER A 14 10.61 -14.63 -6.93
CA SER A 14 9.77 -13.47 -6.62
C SER A 14 10.28 -12.56 -5.50
N ARG A 15 11.59 -12.37 -5.39
CA ARG A 15 12.09 -11.22 -4.60
C ARG A 15 11.65 -9.93 -5.29
N GLY A 16 10.40 -9.51 -5.03
CA GLY A 16 9.75 -8.34 -5.61
C GLY A 16 8.94 -8.57 -6.88
N GLY A 17 8.90 -9.80 -7.44
CA GLY A 17 8.07 -10.18 -8.58
C GLY A 17 6.68 -10.68 -8.18
N MET A 18 5.76 -10.66 -9.15
CA MET A 18 4.42 -11.22 -9.01
C MET A 18 4.52 -12.75 -8.80
N PRO A 19 3.81 -13.35 -7.82
CA PRO A 19 3.79 -14.80 -7.69
C PRO A 19 3.11 -15.44 -8.90
N ASP A 20 3.59 -16.62 -9.31
CA ASP A 20 2.98 -17.44 -10.37
C ASP A 20 1.66 -18.07 -9.91
N ILE A 21 0.71 -17.24 -9.56
CA ILE A 21 -0.64 -17.56 -9.12
C ILE A 21 -1.57 -16.76 -9.99
N THR A 22 -2.62 -17.36 -10.52
CA THR A 22 -3.61 -16.66 -11.35
C THR A 22 -4.74 -16.05 -10.52
N PRO A 23 -5.51 -15.09 -11.05
CA PRO A 23 -6.70 -14.57 -10.38
C PRO A 23 -7.72 -15.66 -10.05
N GLU A 24 -7.84 -16.67 -10.91
CA GLU A 24 -8.73 -17.83 -10.75
C GLU A 24 -8.30 -18.68 -9.56
N ASP A 25 -6.99 -18.89 -9.40
CA ASP A 25 -6.42 -19.60 -8.25
C ASP A 25 -6.75 -18.89 -6.94
N VAL A 26 -6.65 -17.56 -6.94
CA VAL A 26 -7.01 -16.73 -5.78
C VAL A 26 -8.51 -16.84 -5.49
N ALA A 27 -9.36 -16.79 -6.51
CA ALA A 27 -10.81 -16.90 -6.34
C ALA A 27 -11.19 -18.28 -5.79
N GLY A 28 -10.62 -19.37 -6.33
CA GLY A 28 -10.82 -20.72 -5.84
C GLY A 28 -10.37 -20.90 -4.40
N ALA A 29 -9.15 -20.42 -4.08
CA ALA A 29 -8.62 -20.46 -2.73
C ALA A 29 -9.42 -19.61 -1.74
N LEU A 30 -10.01 -18.50 -2.18
CA LEU A 30 -10.88 -17.66 -1.34
C LEU A 30 -12.15 -18.41 -0.96
N GLY A 31 -12.77 -19.14 -1.89
CA GLY A 31 -13.92 -20.01 -1.63
C GLY A 31 -13.61 -21.02 -0.53
N LEU A 32 -12.49 -21.74 -0.64
CA LEU A 32 -12.04 -22.70 0.37
C LEU A 32 -11.65 -22.02 1.70
N ALA A 33 -11.04 -20.84 1.65
CA ALA A 33 -10.65 -20.10 2.84
C ALA A 33 -11.86 -19.61 3.65
N CYS A 34 -12.97 -19.29 2.98
CA CYS A 34 -14.21 -18.89 3.65
C CYS A 34 -14.77 -20.00 4.55
N SER A 35 -14.61 -21.27 4.16
CA SER A 35 -15.06 -22.43 4.97
C SER A 35 -14.11 -22.73 6.14
N ARG A 36 -12.86 -22.28 6.10
CA ARG A 36 -11.83 -22.56 7.10
C ARG A 36 -11.65 -21.45 8.15
N GLY A 37 -12.46 -20.40 8.09
CA GLY A 37 -12.48 -19.33 9.07
C GLY A 37 -11.79 -18.03 8.62
N PRO A 38 -11.78 -17.02 9.49
CA PRO A 38 -11.37 -15.64 9.13
C PRO A 38 -9.87 -15.49 8.83
N GLY A 39 -9.02 -16.29 9.45
CA GLY A 39 -7.57 -16.19 9.29
C GLY A 39 -7.09 -16.51 7.87
N PRO A 40 -7.40 -17.70 7.32
CA PRO A 40 -7.07 -18.04 5.92
C PRO A 40 -7.73 -17.08 4.93
N ARG A 41 -9.00 -16.72 5.14
CA ARG A 41 -9.70 -15.74 4.30
C ARG A 41 -8.96 -14.41 4.23
N LEU A 42 -8.56 -13.86 5.37
CA LEU A 42 -7.82 -12.60 5.43
C LEU A 42 -6.50 -12.70 4.68
N ALA A 43 -5.76 -13.80 4.86
CA ALA A 43 -4.48 -14.01 4.20
C ALA A 43 -4.61 -14.04 2.67
N VAL A 44 -5.61 -14.74 2.13
CA VAL A 44 -5.88 -14.78 0.68
C VAL A 44 -6.31 -13.40 0.17
N LEU A 45 -7.15 -12.67 0.91
CA LEU A 45 -7.54 -11.31 0.54
C LEU A 45 -6.37 -10.33 0.50
N VAL A 46 -5.37 -10.49 1.37
CA VAL A 46 -4.16 -9.67 1.34
C VAL A 46 -3.31 -9.96 0.10
N VAL A 47 -3.22 -11.21 -0.33
CA VAL A 47 -2.58 -11.58 -1.61
C VAL A 47 -3.32 -10.92 -2.78
N ALA A 48 -4.64 -11.04 -2.84
CA ALA A 48 -5.46 -10.41 -3.87
C ALA A 48 -5.29 -8.89 -3.88
N LEU A 49 -5.27 -8.27 -2.70
CA LEU A 49 -5.12 -6.83 -2.52
C LEU A 49 -3.83 -6.30 -3.16
N ARG A 50 -2.75 -7.04 -3.07
CA ARG A 50 -1.44 -6.62 -3.59
C ARG A 50 -1.28 -6.90 -5.08
N TRP A 51 -1.64 -8.11 -5.51
CA TRP A 51 -1.29 -8.60 -6.85
C TRP A 51 -2.42 -8.48 -7.86
N TRP A 52 -3.67 -8.47 -7.40
CA TRP A 52 -4.85 -8.33 -8.26
C TRP A 52 -5.81 -7.26 -7.71
N PRO A 53 -5.40 -6.00 -7.74
CA PRO A 53 -6.21 -4.91 -7.20
C PRO A 53 -7.62 -4.87 -7.80
N GLY A 54 -7.80 -5.24 -9.07
CA GLY A 54 -9.10 -5.29 -9.71
C GLY A 54 -10.11 -6.24 -9.03
N LEU A 55 -9.64 -7.29 -8.35
CA LEU A 55 -10.51 -8.18 -7.53
C LEU A 55 -10.97 -7.50 -6.22
N MET A 56 -10.24 -6.50 -5.78
CA MET A 56 -10.46 -5.80 -4.52
C MET A 56 -11.07 -4.41 -4.72
N ASP A 57 -10.96 -3.87 -5.93
CA ASP A 57 -11.56 -2.59 -6.27
C ASP A 57 -13.05 -2.80 -6.52
N GLY A 58 -13.87 -1.94 -5.94
CA GLY A 58 -15.31 -1.93 -6.22
C GLY A 58 -15.59 -1.27 -7.58
N VAL A 59 -16.84 -1.34 -7.99
CA VAL A 59 -17.33 -0.64 -9.18
C VAL A 59 -17.06 0.86 -9.01
N GLN A 60 -16.53 1.50 -10.04
CA GLN A 60 -16.36 2.95 -10.04
C GLN A 60 -17.70 3.63 -9.81
N LYS A 61 -17.75 4.55 -8.87
CA LYS A 61 -18.91 5.37 -8.58
C LYS A 61 -18.60 6.82 -8.87
N THR A 62 -19.52 7.49 -9.53
CA THR A 62 -19.49 8.95 -9.64
C THR A 62 -19.70 9.54 -8.25
N VAL A 63 -18.67 10.13 -7.69
CA VAL A 63 -18.69 10.75 -6.34
C VAL A 63 -18.96 12.25 -6.39
N GLY A 64 -18.97 12.84 -7.59
CA GLY A 64 -19.24 14.25 -7.81
C GLY A 64 -19.02 14.64 -9.27
N HIS A 65 -19.11 15.92 -9.53
CA HIS A 65 -18.82 16.49 -10.85
C HIS A 65 -17.83 17.63 -10.70
N ARG A 66 -16.79 17.65 -11.54
CA ARG A 66 -15.92 18.81 -11.70
C ARG A 66 -16.51 19.71 -12.76
N THR A 67 -16.74 20.96 -12.43
CA THR A 67 -17.19 21.97 -13.39
C THR A 67 -15.97 22.60 -14.05
N ILE A 68 -15.89 22.49 -15.36
CA ILE A 68 -14.88 23.19 -16.17
C ILE A 68 -15.62 24.23 -16.98
N VAL A 69 -15.17 25.47 -16.91
CA VAL A 69 -15.72 26.58 -17.69
C VAL A 69 -14.77 26.86 -18.84
N HIS A 70 -15.24 26.58 -20.04
CA HIS A 70 -14.54 26.90 -21.29
C HIS A 70 -15.05 28.21 -21.83
N HIS A 71 -14.18 29.11 -22.20
CA HIS A 71 -14.53 30.33 -22.91
C HIS A 71 -14.34 30.12 -24.41
N ILE A 72 -15.45 29.99 -25.12
CA ILE A 72 -15.46 29.82 -26.57
C ILE A 72 -15.72 31.18 -27.23
N ASN A 73 -14.91 31.54 -28.20
CA ASN A 73 -15.16 32.71 -29.02
C ASN A 73 -16.39 32.43 -29.92
N THR A 74 -17.39 33.25 -29.80
CA THR A 74 -18.58 33.17 -30.67
C THR A 74 -18.33 33.85 -32.03
N ARG A 75 -19.17 33.56 -33.02
CA ARG A 75 -19.16 34.31 -34.31
C ARG A 75 -19.61 35.73 -34.14
N ASP A 76 -20.33 36.02 -33.06
CA ASP A 76 -20.81 37.38 -32.77
C ASP A 76 -19.65 38.26 -32.31
N ARG A 77 -19.68 39.51 -32.76
CA ARG A 77 -18.68 40.50 -32.43
C ARG A 77 -19.26 41.61 -31.57
N ALA A 78 -18.51 42.03 -30.57
CA ALA A 78 -18.83 43.23 -29.83
C ALA A 78 -18.68 44.50 -30.69
N ALA A 79 -19.22 45.63 -30.25
CA ALA A 79 -19.14 46.91 -30.97
C ALA A 79 -17.70 47.33 -31.34
N ASN A 80 -16.67 46.81 -30.62
CA ASN A 80 -15.26 47.05 -30.88
C ASN A 80 -14.65 46.04 -31.87
N GLY A 81 -15.45 45.20 -32.53
CA GLY A 81 -15.02 44.20 -33.52
C GLY A 81 -14.40 42.92 -32.92
N ARG A 82 -14.27 42.80 -31.58
CA ARG A 82 -13.74 41.62 -30.93
C ARG A 82 -14.80 40.51 -30.82
N PRO A 83 -14.41 39.22 -30.96
CA PRO A 83 -15.37 38.13 -30.78
C PRO A 83 -15.90 38.11 -29.35
N LEU A 84 -17.19 37.94 -29.18
CA LEU A 84 -17.83 37.73 -27.90
C LEU A 84 -17.41 36.34 -27.37
N ARG A 85 -17.10 36.29 -26.07
CA ARG A 85 -16.77 35.03 -25.40
C ARG A 85 -17.99 34.50 -24.68
N LYS A 86 -18.37 33.29 -25.03
CA LYS A 86 -19.45 32.56 -24.34
C LYS A 86 -18.80 31.55 -23.38
N ALA A 87 -19.23 31.59 -22.14
CA ALA A 87 -18.82 30.56 -21.17
C ALA A 87 -19.66 29.29 -21.42
N VAL A 88 -18.99 28.20 -21.72
CA VAL A 88 -19.60 26.87 -21.79
C VAL A 88 -19.18 26.09 -20.55
N VAL A 89 -20.15 25.66 -19.79
CA VAL A 89 -19.95 24.92 -18.55
C VAL A 89 -20.06 23.42 -18.85
N GLU A 90 -18.96 22.71 -18.71
CA GLU A 90 -18.92 21.26 -18.84
C GLU A 90 -18.84 20.63 -17.44
N LYS A 91 -19.73 19.68 -17.18
CA LYS A 91 -19.70 18.88 -15.95
C LYS A 91 -19.09 17.53 -16.26
N ILE A 92 -17.84 17.36 -15.82
CA ILE A 92 -17.13 16.09 -15.97
C ILE A 92 -17.35 15.28 -14.69
N PRO A 93 -17.86 14.02 -14.79
CA PRO A 93 -18.04 13.18 -13.63
C PRO A 93 -16.68 12.87 -13.00
N ILE A 94 -16.58 12.98 -11.68
CA ILE A 94 -15.44 12.51 -10.90
C ILE A 94 -15.74 11.07 -10.51
N GLU A 95 -15.03 10.14 -11.11
CA GLU A 95 -15.12 8.73 -10.76
C GLU A 95 -14.11 8.44 -9.68
N ALA A 96 -14.56 7.87 -8.57
CA ALA A 96 -13.70 7.32 -7.55
C ALA A 96 -13.95 5.81 -7.44
N PRO A 97 -12.91 4.99 -7.28
CA PRO A 97 -13.09 3.58 -7.06
C PRO A 97 -13.87 3.38 -5.76
N ALA A 98 -15.03 2.74 -5.84
CA ALA A 98 -15.76 2.34 -4.65
C ALA A 98 -14.98 1.22 -3.97
N GLU A 99 -14.71 1.37 -2.68
CA GLU A 99 -14.08 0.30 -1.89
C GLU A 99 -15.00 -0.93 -1.86
N SER A 100 -14.49 -2.06 -2.33
CA SER A 100 -15.22 -3.32 -2.24
C SER A 100 -15.44 -3.74 -0.78
N PRO A 101 -16.43 -4.60 -0.49
CA PRO A 101 -16.61 -5.17 0.84
C PRO A 101 -15.35 -5.87 1.35
N SER A 102 -14.61 -6.54 0.47
CA SER A 102 -13.37 -7.22 0.79
C SER A 102 -12.26 -6.25 1.18
N PHE A 103 -12.10 -5.14 0.45
CA PHE A 103 -11.17 -4.09 0.80
C PHE A 103 -11.50 -3.48 2.17
N ARG A 104 -12.79 -3.14 2.39
CA ARG A 104 -13.25 -2.58 3.67
C ARG A 104 -12.98 -3.53 4.84
N PHE A 105 -13.17 -4.82 4.65
CA PHE A 105 -12.86 -5.84 5.65
C PHE A 105 -11.37 -5.84 6.02
N VAL A 106 -10.46 -5.87 5.05
CA VAL A 106 -9.01 -5.80 5.30
C VAL A 106 -8.66 -4.48 5.98
N ALA A 107 -9.16 -3.36 5.48
CA ALA A 107 -8.90 -2.03 6.04
C ALA A 107 -9.36 -1.92 7.50
N GLN A 108 -10.52 -2.47 7.84
CA GLN A 108 -11.03 -2.48 9.21
C GLN A 108 -10.15 -3.29 10.16
N ILE A 109 -9.66 -4.46 9.72
CA ILE A 109 -8.74 -5.27 10.53
C ILE A 109 -7.43 -4.52 10.76
N VAL A 110 -6.87 -3.91 9.73
CA VAL A 110 -5.65 -3.10 9.85
C VAL A 110 -5.89 -1.92 10.79
N ALA A 111 -7.01 -1.20 10.66
CA ALA A 111 -7.38 -0.09 11.52
C ALA A 111 -7.49 -0.51 12.99
N THR A 112 -8.15 -1.64 13.26
CA THR A 112 -8.28 -2.19 14.62
C THR A 112 -6.91 -2.54 15.22
N LYS A 113 -6.01 -3.12 14.41
CA LYS A 113 -4.65 -3.45 14.87
C LYS A 113 -3.80 -2.20 15.11
N LEU A 114 -3.86 -1.22 14.23
CA LEU A 114 -3.21 0.08 14.41
C LEU A 114 -3.68 0.77 15.68
N HIS A 115 -4.99 0.92 15.83
CA HIS A 115 -5.61 1.51 17.00
C HIS A 115 -5.22 0.78 18.29
N GLY A 116 -5.34 -0.54 18.32
CA GLY A 116 -5.04 -1.35 19.50
C GLY A 116 -3.56 -1.32 19.88
N ARG A 117 -2.63 -1.27 18.91
CA ARG A 117 -1.19 -1.15 19.16
C ARG A 117 -0.84 0.25 19.66
N PHE A 118 -1.32 1.29 18.97
CA PHE A 118 -1.10 2.67 19.36
C PHE A 118 -1.65 2.98 20.76
N SER A 119 -2.90 2.59 21.03
CA SER A 119 -3.53 2.80 22.34
C SER A 119 -2.81 2.08 23.47
N ARG A 120 -2.30 0.87 23.25
CA ARG A 120 -1.53 0.14 24.28
C ARG A 120 -0.21 0.80 24.56
N HIS A 121 0.50 1.25 23.52
CA HIS A 121 1.77 1.94 23.69
C HIS A 121 1.61 3.18 24.55
N TYR A 122 0.65 4.04 24.24
CA TYR A 122 0.44 5.28 24.98
C TYR A 122 -0.32 5.12 26.32
N ARG A 123 -1.10 4.06 26.51
CA ARG A 123 -1.65 3.74 27.85
C ARG A 123 -0.56 3.27 28.81
N ALA A 124 0.40 2.49 28.33
CA ALA A 124 1.52 2.08 29.15
C ALA A 124 2.40 3.26 29.60
N GLU A 125 2.47 4.32 28.77
CA GLU A 125 3.20 5.55 29.10
C GLU A 125 2.47 6.46 30.10
N SER A 126 1.14 6.41 30.14
CA SER A 126 0.33 7.19 31.11
C SER A 126 0.35 6.61 32.52
N THR A 127 0.86 5.39 32.71
CA THR A 127 1.06 4.81 34.04
C THR A 127 2.30 5.47 34.67
N PRO A 128 2.24 6.01 35.92
CA PRO A 128 3.38 6.66 36.54
C PRO A 128 4.55 5.68 36.66
N ARG A 129 5.52 5.79 35.79
CA ARG A 129 6.81 5.10 35.92
C ARG A 129 7.72 5.86 36.88
N ALA A 130 8.56 5.12 37.55
CA ALA A 130 9.54 5.64 38.49
C ALA A 130 10.28 6.85 37.90
N ARG A 131 10.46 7.89 38.70
CA ARG A 131 11.16 9.16 38.39
C ARG A 131 12.44 8.89 37.64
N GLY A 132 12.54 9.38 36.41
CA GLY A 132 13.79 9.41 35.65
C GLY A 132 13.69 9.36 34.14
N ASP A 133 12.68 8.74 33.55
CA ASP A 133 12.58 8.62 32.09
C ASP A 133 11.82 9.82 31.50
N ILE A 134 12.54 10.70 30.82
CA ILE A 134 11.96 11.75 29.97
C ILE A 134 11.41 11.05 28.72
N GLN A 135 10.14 10.65 28.78
CA GLN A 135 9.46 10.17 27.57
C GLN A 135 8.92 11.34 26.76
N PRO A 136 9.03 11.27 25.41
CA PRO A 136 8.48 12.33 24.57
C PRO A 136 6.97 12.37 24.76
N ARG A 137 6.48 13.48 25.33
CA ARG A 137 5.06 13.74 25.53
C ARG A 137 4.38 13.82 24.16
N LEU A 138 3.26 13.12 23.99
CA LEU A 138 2.44 13.26 22.80
C LEU A 138 2.00 14.72 22.64
N PRO A 139 2.09 15.28 21.43
CA PRO A 139 1.51 16.59 21.16
C PRO A 139 0.03 16.62 21.50
N ASP A 140 -0.43 17.73 22.09
CA ASP A 140 -1.81 17.91 22.50
C ASP A 140 -2.79 17.59 21.36
N GLY A 141 -3.75 16.74 21.63
CA GLY A 141 -4.76 16.30 20.67
C GLY A 141 -4.31 15.22 19.66
N LEU A 142 -3.02 14.87 19.56
CA LEU A 142 -2.58 13.82 18.64
C LEU A 142 -3.15 12.46 19.01
N TYR A 143 -3.19 12.11 20.29
CA TYR A 143 -3.79 10.86 20.76
C TYR A 143 -5.27 10.76 20.39
N ALA A 144 -6.06 11.78 20.74
CA ALA A 144 -7.47 11.81 20.40
C ALA A 144 -7.71 11.77 18.89
N ARG A 145 -6.88 12.46 18.12
CA ARG A 145 -6.95 12.46 16.65
C ARG A 145 -6.65 11.09 16.07
N VAL A 146 -5.59 10.42 16.52
CA VAL A 146 -5.14 9.12 15.96
C VAL A 146 -6.06 7.98 16.40
N THR A 147 -6.62 8.05 17.61
CA THR A 147 -7.55 7.04 18.12
C THR A 147 -8.99 7.23 17.63
N ASN A 148 -9.29 8.34 16.96
CA ASN A 148 -10.57 8.50 16.30
C ASN A 148 -10.75 7.41 15.22
N PRO A 149 -11.89 6.70 15.18
CA PRO A 149 -12.15 5.63 14.21
C PRO A 149 -11.98 6.06 12.74
N VAL A 150 -12.36 7.30 12.41
CA VAL A 150 -12.21 7.85 11.04
C VAL A 150 -10.73 7.99 10.68
N THR A 151 -9.92 8.50 11.61
CA THR A 151 -8.47 8.64 11.39
C THR A 151 -7.78 7.30 11.36
N ALA A 152 -8.18 6.35 12.22
CA ALA A 152 -7.66 4.99 12.19
C ALA A 152 -7.95 4.29 10.86
N ALA A 153 -9.15 4.48 10.29
CA ALA A 153 -9.51 3.98 8.98
C ALA A 153 -8.70 4.65 7.86
N ALA A 154 -8.49 5.97 7.94
CA ALA A 154 -7.63 6.68 6.99
C ALA A 154 -6.18 6.19 7.07
N TRP A 155 -5.68 5.99 8.28
CA TRP A 155 -4.33 5.44 8.50
C TRP A 155 -4.19 4.03 7.93
N ALA A 156 -5.18 3.16 8.13
CA ALA A 156 -5.20 1.83 7.53
C ALA A 156 -5.13 1.89 5.99
N ARG A 157 -5.84 2.81 5.37
CA ARG A 157 -5.77 3.03 3.91
C ARG A 157 -4.39 3.46 3.44
N VAL A 158 -3.71 4.32 4.20
CA VAL A 158 -2.32 4.72 3.89
C VAL A 158 -1.36 3.54 3.99
N VAL A 159 -1.49 2.70 5.03
CA VAL A 159 -0.69 1.46 5.17
C VAL A 159 -0.95 0.51 3.98
N ILE A 160 -2.21 0.31 3.62
CA ILE A 160 -2.59 -0.54 2.49
C ILE A 160 -2.06 0.03 1.17
N ALA A 161 -2.16 1.33 0.97
CA ALA A 161 -1.65 1.99 -0.24
C ALA A 161 -0.12 1.82 -0.38
N GLU A 162 0.61 1.95 0.72
CA GLU A 162 2.06 1.69 0.72
C GLU A 162 2.38 0.21 0.47
N PHE A 163 1.61 -0.70 1.06
CA PHE A 163 1.76 -2.14 0.84
C PHE A 163 1.53 -2.53 -0.63
N ARG A 164 0.52 -1.94 -1.28
CA ARG A 164 0.21 -2.17 -2.71
C ARG A 164 1.24 -1.55 -3.64
N HIS A 165 1.70 -0.36 -3.30
CA HIS A 165 2.57 0.47 -4.14
C HIS A 165 3.84 0.88 -3.40
N PRO A 166 4.71 -0.07 -3.04
CA PRO A 166 5.99 0.26 -2.44
C PRO A 166 6.84 1.06 -3.43
N ARG A 167 7.75 1.84 -2.90
CA ARG A 167 8.71 2.56 -3.73
C ARG A 167 9.70 1.56 -4.32
N HIS A 168 9.89 1.55 -5.64
CA HIS A 168 10.94 0.74 -6.26
C HIS A 168 12.32 1.14 -5.74
N CYS A 169 13.17 0.15 -5.53
CA CYS A 169 14.55 0.39 -5.14
C CYS A 169 15.34 0.93 -6.33
N THR A 170 15.81 2.17 -6.22
CA THR A 170 16.56 2.83 -7.31
C THR A 170 17.91 2.19 -7.60
N THR A 171 18.45 1.41 -6.66
CA THR A 171 19.76 0.75 -6.80
C THR A 171 19.68 -0.51 -7.65
N CYS A 172 18.67 -1.35 -7.46
CA CYS A 172 18.55 -2.62 -8.19
C CYS A 172 17.58 -2.58 -9.37
N THR A 173 16.64 -1.64 -9.39
CA THR A 173 15.67 -1.50 -10.51
C THR A 173 16.32 -1.33 -11.89
N PRO A 174 17.39 -0.52 -12.06
CA PRO A 174 18.04 -0.35 -13.37
C PRO A 174 18.60 -1.64 -13.97
N TRP A 175 18.87 -2.65 -13.15
CA TRP A 175 19.43 -3.91 -13.58
C TRP A 175 18.38 -4.97 -13.95
N GLY A 176 17.08 -4.63 -13.86
CA GLY A 176 15.97 -5.53 -14.16
C GLY A 176 15.80 -6.71 -13.21
N ARG A 177 16.63 -6.83 -12.16
CA ARG A 177 16.55 -7.87 -11.15
C ARG A 177 16.22 -7.25 -9.79
N ALA A 178 14.94 -7.24 -9.45
CA ALA A 178 14.49 -6.69 -8.18
C ALA A 178 15.18 -7.38 -6.99
N GLY A 179 15.82 -6.57 -6.16
CA GLY A 179 16.52 -7.05 -4.96
C GLY A 179 17.94 -7.54 -5.18
N GLN A 180 18.46 -7.53 -6.40
CA GLN A 180 19.82 -7.97 -6.73
C GLN A 180 20.59 -6.90 -7.49
N VAL A 181 21.89 -6.85 -7.28
CA VAL A 181 22.81 -5.98 -8.00
C VAL A 181 23.95 -6.81 -8.59
N PRO A 182 24.45 -6.46 -9.77
CA PRO A 182 25.56 -7.14 -10.36
C PRO A 182 26.84 -6.76 -9.64
N VAL A 183 27.64 -7.75 -9.29
CA VAL A 183 28.98 -7.60 -8.73
C VAL A 183 29.96 -8.25 -9.70
N PRO A 184 30.85 -7.49 -10.31
CA PRO A 184 31.88 -8.05 -11.18
C PRO A 184 32.84 -8.90 -10.37
N VAL A 185 33.14 -10.10 -10.85
CA VAL A 185 34.22 -10.94 -10.36
C VAL A 185 35.43 -10.70 -11.27
N GLU A 186 36.48 -10.15 -10.69
CA GLU A 186 37.70 -9.81 -11.42
C GLU A 186 38.79 -10.81 -11.14
N GLU A 187 39.49 -11.28 -12.16
CA GLU A 187 40.69 -12.06 -12.10
C GLU A 187 41.77 -11.43 -12.99
N HIS A 188 42.93 -11.15 -12.43
CA HIS A 188 44.03 -10.45 -13.11
C HIS A 188 43.61 -9.12 -13.79
N GLY A 189 42.72 -8.36 -13.13
CA GLY A 189 42.21 -7.06 -13.65
C GLY A 189 41.25 -7.16 -14.81
N LYS A 190 40.75 -8.35 -15.14
CA LYS A 190 39.70 -8.57 -16.13
C LYS A 190 38.45 -9.11 -15.47
N VAL A 191 37.30 -8.55 -15.83
CA VAL A 191 35.99 -9.10 -15.39
C VAL A 191 35.77 -10.42 -16.11
N ILE A 192 35.75 -11.52 -15.34
CA ILE A 192 35.56 -12.89 -15.86
C ILE A 192 34.10 -13.34 -15.73
N GLU A 193 33.39 -12.84 -14.74
CA GLU A 193 32.02 -13.21 -14.44
C GLU A 193 31.27 -12.03 -13.79
N VAL A 194 29.94 -12.03 -13.91
CA VAL A 194 29.05 -11.12 -13.15
C VAL A 194 28.20 -11.94 -12.19
N ARG A 195 28.50 -11.84 -10.91
CA ARG A 195 27.70 -12.47 -9.86
C ARG A 195 26.59 -11.54 -9.45
N TRP A 196 25.43 -12.10 -9.10
CA TRP A 196 24.27 -11.35 -8.61
C TRP A 196 24.17 -11.45 -7.10
N ASP A 197 24.44 -10.36 -6.41
CA ASP A 197 24.39 -10.28 -4.96
C ASP A 197 23.15 -9.55 -4.48
N THR A 198 22.79 -9.78 -3.22
CA THR A 198 21.68 -9.10 -2.57
C THR A 198 21.90 -7.60 -2.56
N CYS A 199 20.95 -6.82 -3.06
CA CYS A 199 21.02 -5.37 -3.06
C CYS A 199 21.10 -4.83 -1.62
N PRO A 200 22.16 -4.07 -1.28
CA PRO A 200 22.35 -3.58 0.10
C PRO A 200 21.31 -2.53 0.49
N ASN A 201 20.76 -1.78 -0.47
CA ASN A 201 19.81 -0.71 -0.21
C ASN A 201 18.41 -1.20 0.18
N CYS A 202 17.96 -2.31 -0.38
CA CYS A 202 16.64 -2.90 -0.07
C CYS A 202 16.72 -4.29 0.58
N ALA A 203 17.91 -4.74 0.92
CA ALA A 203 18.16 -6.07 1.52
C ALA A 203 17.46 -7.22 0.77
N GLY A 204 17.47 -7.15 -0.56
CA GLY A 204 16.87 -8.17 -1.42
C GLY A 204 15.37 -8.00 -1.68
N ALA A 205 14.69 -7.03 -1.07
CA ALA A 205 13.24 -6.86 -1.21
C ALA A 205 12.81 -6.28 -2.57
N GLY A 206 13.71 -5.67 -3.34
CA GLY A 206 13.40 -4.98 -4.61
C GLY A 206 12.62 -3.68 -4.46
N ALA A 207 12.11 -3.42 -3.27
CA ALA A 207 11.27 -2.28 -2.95
C ALA A 207 11.67 -1.65 -1.62
N LEU A 208 11.37 -0.36 -1.49
CA LEU A 208 11.60 0.44 -0.28
C LEU A 208 10.28 0.91 0.30
N SER A 209 10.25 1.05 1.61
CA SER A 209 9.14 1.69 2.32
C SER A 209 9.02 3.17 1.96
N TRP A 210 7.83 3.73 2.09
CA TRP A 210 7.65 5.17 1.95
C TRP A 210 8.38 5.90 3.08
N GLY A 211 8.98 7.04 2.76
CA GLY A 211 9.58 7.88 3.80
C GLY A 211 8.52 8.51 4.71
N SER A 212 8.91 8.82 5.96
CA SER A 212 8.04 9.45 6.97
C SER A 212 7.35 10.72 6.48
N GLY A 213 7.98 11.50 5.60
CA GLY A 213 7.36 12.70 5.01
C GLY A 213 6.13 12.36 4.16
N ARG A 214 6.21 11.36 3.27
CA ARG A 214 5.09 10.94 2.42
C ARG A 214 3.95 10.34 3.25
N ARG A 215 4.27 9.54 4.26
CA ARG A 215 3.29 8.96 5.19
C ARG A 215 2.56 10.03 5.97
N ALA A 216 3.30 10.98 6.53
CA ALA A 216 2.77 12.11 7.28
C ALA A 216 1.87 13.01 6.41
N GLN A 217 2.30 13.31 5.20
CA GLN A 217 1.51 14.07 4.22
C GLN A 217 0.19 13.37 3.89
N ALA A 218 0.23 12.06 3.64
CA ALA A 218 -0.97 11.27 3.36
C ALA A 218 -1.98 11.25 4.52
N LEU A 219 -1.51 11.43 5.76
CA LEU A 219 -2.33 11.49 6.96
C LEU A 219 -2.68 12.92 7.38
N GLY A 220 -2.13 13.93 6.72
CA GLY A 220 -2.33 15.34 7.07
C GLY A 220 -1.77 15.70 8.45
N ILE A 221 -0.65 15.10 8.87
CA ILE A 221 0.03 15.35 10.14
C ILE A 221 1.46 15.83 9.90
N ARG A 222 2.09 16.43 10.92
CA ARG A 222 3.48 16.87 10.81
C ARG A 222 4.43 15.67 10.72
N ARG A 223 5.48 15.78 9.89
CA ARG A 223 6.49 14.73 9.70
C ARG A 223 7.12 14.29 11.02
N GLN A 224 7.41 15.26 11.91
CA GLN A 224 8.03 14.99 13.21
C GLN A 224 7.11 14.14 14.10
N ASP A 225 5.81 14.50 14.16
CA ASP A 225 4.83 13.77 14.96
C ASP A 225 4.67 12.33 14.46
N PHE A 226 4.65 12.14 13.12
CA PHE A 226 4.63 10.80 12.55
C PHE A 226 5.89 10.02 12.93
N ALA A 227 7.07 10.60 12.73
CA ALA A 227 8.35 9.93 12.97
C ALA A 227 8.50 9.52 14.44
N ASN A 228 8.13 10.40 15.37
CA ASN A 228 8.33 10.17 16.80
C ASN A 228 7.28 9.25 17.43
N HIS A 229 6.04 9.24 16.89
CA HIS A 229 4.92 8.62 17.60
C HIS A 229 4.18 7.53 16.81
N MET A 230 4.26 7.52 15.48
CA MET A 230 3.45 6.63 14.66
C MET A 230 4.27 5.67 13.79
N ALA A 231 5.55 5.94 13.56
CA ALA A 231 6.38 5.18 12.62
C ALA A 231 6.43 3.68 12.97
N ASP A 232 6.71 3.32 14.22
CA ASP A 232 6.81 1.93 14.67
C ASP A 232 5.50 1.17 14.54
N THR A 233 4.39 1.85 14.84
CA THR A 233 3.05 1.25 14.70
C THR A 233 2.71 1.03 13.22
N HIS A 234 3.10 1.97 12.35
CA HIS A 234 2.93 1.87 10.91
C HIS A 234 3.76 0.71 10.32
N GLU A 235 5.03 0.61 10.67
CA GLU A 235 5.89 -0.50 10.23
C GLU A 235 5.40 -1.86 10.71
N ALA A 236 4.90 -1.94 11.94
CA ALA A 236 4.32 -3.17 12.44
C ALA A 236 3.04 -3.58 11.66
N ALA A 237 2.26 -2.63 11.19
CA ALA A 237 1.11 -2.91 10.33
C ALA A 237 1.54 -3.39 8.93
N LEU A 238 2.58 -2.81 8.35
CA LEU A 238 3.16 -3.28 7.09
C LEU A 238 3.73 -4.70 7.24
N THR A 239 4.43 -4.98 8.33
CA THR A 239 4.96 -6.31 8.65
C THR A 239 3.83 -7.34 8.75
N LEU A 240 2.74 -6.98 9.43
CA LEU A 240 1.55 -7.84 9.51
C LEU A 240 0.98 -8.16 8.12
N LEU A 241 0.87 -7.16 7.23
CA LEU A 241 0.37 -7.39 5.87
C LEU A 241 1.31 -8.30 5.07
N ARG A 242 2.63 -8.15 5.20
CA ARG A 242 3.62 -9.03 4.56
C ARG A 242 3.55 -10.47 5.08
N GLU A 243 3.37 -10.65 6.39
CA GLU A 243 3.16 -11.98 6.98
C GLU A 243 1.87 -12.63 6.50
N LEU A 244 0.78 -11.86 6.41
CA LEU A 244 -0.49 -12.35 5.89
C LEU A 244 -0.40 -12.71 4.41
N GLU A 245 0.28 -11.91 3.61
CA GLU A 245 0.57 -12.23 2.21
C GLU A 245 1.32 -13.56 2.09
N TRP A 246 2.40 -13.72 2.85
CA TRP A 246 3.16 -14.97 2.83
C TRP A 246 2.31 -16.19 3.24
N ARG A 247 1.50 -16.06 4.29
CA ARG A 247 0.56 -17.11 4.72
C ARG A 247 -0.49 -17.38 3.65
N GLY A 248 -1.01 -16.36 2.99
CA GLY A 248 -1.98 -16.47 1.91
C GLY A 248 -1.42 -17.21 0.70
N VAL A 249 -0.22 -16.85 0.26
CA VAL A 249 0.48 -17.55 -0.82
C VAL A 249 0.69 -19.04 -0.49
N ARG A 250 1.14 -19.34 0.74
CA ARG A 250 1.29 -20.74 1.19
C ARG A 250 -0.05 -21.48 1.26
N PHE A 251 -1.12 -20.82 1.66
CA PHE A 251 -2.45 -21.40 1.70
C PHE A 251 -2.93 -21.72 0.29
N ILE A 252 -2.86 -20.75 -0.63
CA ILE A 252 -3.24 -20.93 -2.04
C ILE A 252 -2.50 -22.11 -2.63
N LYS A 253 -1.19 -22.20 -2.45
CA LYS A 253 -0.36 -23.31 -2.93
C LYS A 253 -0.77 -24.69 -2.43
N ARG A 254 -1.31 -24.78 -1.22
CA ARG A 254 -1.78 -26.06 -0.67
C ARG A 254 -3.17 -26.45 -1.16
N CYS A 255 -3.93 -25.51 -1.69
CA CYS A 255 -5.26 -25.74 -2.23
C CYS A 255 -5.24 -26.12 -3.71
N LEU A 256 -4.12 -25.93 -4.36
CA LEU A 256 -3.84 -26.23 -5.76
C LEU A 256 -3.18 -27.59 -5.90
#